data_a20349b3dad3ecc7a81f85bddd586899
#
_entry.id   a20349b3dad3ecc7a81f85bddd586899
#
_cell.length_a   1.000
_cell.length_b   1.000
_cell.length_c   1.000
_cell.angle_alpha   90.00
_cell.angle_beta   90.00
_cell.angle_gamma   90.00
#
_symmetry.space_group_name_H-M   'P 1'
#
loop_
_entity.id
_entity.type
_entity.pdbx_description
1 polymer ?
#
loop_
_entity_poly.entity_id
_entity_poly.type
_entity_poly.pdbx_seq_one_letter_code
_entity_poly.pdbx_strand_id
1 'polypeptide(L)'
;SKGFTEYCTICAYLHDIGKIFIPASVLQKPGKLTDEEYAIIKTHTTIGYEMCMKDPKLQPYAAGPWYHHEALNGTGYPRGLTKKDIPYEGQIIRVADEYDAIVSKRQYKSHIGISDTLKILIENSHPSEPIKSSAVLKEVANNAKLGKNNPAIVKVLIKVVLDDIYYEISCAQDYVDYLQENIKRLETVQKYYNKMIKSKTEDKKNYYLEYMKIYLQDNETVGNFFTVYDNYKSAYEIRKNKIDTLYNEVKVIKKLKV
;
A
#
# COMPACT_ATOMS: atom_id res chain seq x y z
N SER A 1 -17.26 15.43 -4.76
CA SER A 1 -17.78 16.17 -3.58
C SER A 1 -17.61 15.32 -2.33
N LYS A 2 -17.58 15.95 -1.15
CA LYS A 2 -17.40 15.24 0.15
C LYS A 2 -18.42 14.13 0.33
N GLY A 3 -19.70 14.39 0.03
CA GLY A 3 -20.76 13.38 0.13
C GLY A 3 -20.57 12.18 -0.81
N PHE A 4 -20.00 12.39 -2.00
CA PHE A 4 -19.69 11.26 -2.90
C PHE A 4 -18.52 10.43 -2.36
N THR A 5 -17.51 11.06 -1.74
CA THR A 5 -16.41 10.34 -1.11
C THR A 5 -16.90 9.47 0.05
N GLU A 6 -17.73 10.03 0.95
CA GLU A 6 -18.35 9.29 2.06
C GLU A 6 -19.17 8.11 1.56
N TYR A 7 -20.00 8.33 0.53
CA TYR A 7 -20.80 7.28 -0.12
C TYR A 7 -19.92 6.15 -0.67
N CYS A 8 -18.87 6.49 -1.47
CA CYS A 8 -17.95 5.49 -2.02
C CYS A 8 -17.22 4.72 -0.91
N THR A 9 -16.86 5.40 0.18
CA THR A 9 -16.19 4.76 1.32
C THR A 9 -17.08 3.71 1.96
N ILE A 10 -18.36 4.02 2.19
CA ILE A 10 -19.29 3.03 2.77
C ILE A 10 -19.54 1.87 1.79
N CYS A 11 -19.70 2.15 0.49
CA CYS A 11 -19.80 1.12 -0.54
C CYS A 11 -18.55 0.20 -0.51
N ALA A 12 -17.35 0.77 -0.36
CA ALA A 12 -16.11 0.02 -0.27
C ALA A 12 -16.04 -0.84 1.00
N TYR A 13 -16.50 -0.36 2.15
CA TYR A 13 -16.58 -1.18 3.37
C TYR A 13 -17.49 -2.38 3.23
N LEU A 14 -18.55 -2.26 2.43
CA LEU A 14 -19.56 -3.30 2.25
C LEU A 14 -19.29 -4.23 1.06
N HIS A 15 -18.28 -3.94 0.20
CA HIS A 15 -18.10 -4.66 -1.05
C HIS A 15 -18.01 -6.20 -0.88
N ASP A 16 -17.38 -6.62 0.17
CA ASP A 16 -17.08 -8.02 0.50
C ASP A 16 -17.99 -8.65 1.56
N ILE A 17 -19.04 -7.95 2.00
CA ILE A 17 -19.91 -8.39 3.12
C ILE A 17 -20.50 -9.79 2.88
N GLY A 18 -20.77 -10.15 1.63
CA GLY A 18 -21.30 -11.48 1.27
C GLY A 18 -20.34 -12.62 1.52
N LYS A 19 -19.02 -12.37 1.73
CA LYS A 19 -18.04 -13.41 2.03
C LYS A 19 -18.32 -14.15 3.34
N ILE A 20 -19.08 -13.59 4.25
CA ILE A 20 -19.49 -14.26 5.50
C ILE A 20 -20.30 -15.55 5.25
N PHE A 21 -20.94 -15.69 4.09
CA PHE A 21 -21.69 -16.88 3.69
C PHE A 21 -20.91 -17.83 2.77
N ILE A 22 -19.67 -17.52 2.44
CA ILE A 22 -18.82 -18.40 1.66
C ILE A 22 -18.21 -19.44 2.62
N PRO A 23 -18.27 -20.75 2.29
CA PRO A 23 -17.68 -21.79 3.13
C PRO A 23 -16.20 -21.53 3.42
N ALA A 24 -15.82 -21.64 4.69
CA ALA A 24 -14.43 -21.42 5.12
C ALA A 24 -13.44 -22.33 4.40
N SER A 25 -13.84 -23.56 4.08
CA SER A 25 -13.04 -24.52 3.31
C SER A 25 -12.68 -24.03 1.90
N VAL A 26 -13.51 -23.18 1.30
CA VAL A 26 -13.27 -22.57 0.00
C VAL A 26 -12.49 -21.26 0.16
N LEU A 27 -12.94 -20.40 1.10
CA LEU A 27 -12.36 -19.07 1.31
C LEU A 27 -10.91 -19.13 1.81
N GLN A 28 -10.60 -20.12 2.66
CA GLN A 28 -9.27 -20.31 3.27
C GLN A 28 -8.45 -21.42 2.62
N LYS A 29 -8.86 -21.91 1.46
CA LYS A 29 -8.16 -23.00 0.78
C LYS A 29 -6.72 -22.62 0.45
N PRO A 30 -5.72 -23.39 0.90
CA PRO A 30 -4.36 -23.18 0.47
C PRO A 30 -4.17 -23.62 -0.98
N GLY A 31 -3.72 -22.70 -1.84
CA GLY A 31 -3.43 -22.99 -3.24
C GLY A 31 -4.49 -22.46 -4.23
N LYS A 32 -4.53 -23.08 -5.42
CA LYS A 32 -5.46 -22.68 -6.47
C LYS A 32 -6.86 -23.25 -6.23
N LEU A 33 -7.87 -22.43 -6.47
CA LEU A 33 -9.27 -22.86 -6.49
C LEU A 33 -9.58 -23.64 -7.77
N THR A 34 -10.51 -24.59 -7.69
CA THR A 34 -11.15 -25.16 -8.88
C THR A 34 -12.13 -24.16 -9.48
N ASP A 35 -12.62 -24.42 -10.70
CA ASP A 35 -13.62 -23.56 -11.35
C ASP A 35 -14.94 -23.52 -10.55
N GLU A 36 -15.33 -24.64 -9.94
CA GLU A 36 -16.51 -24.75 -9.08
C GLU A 36 -16.32 -23.93 -7.78
N GLU A 37 -15.17 -24.06 -7.13
CA GLU A 37 -14.86 -23.29 -5.92
C GLU A 37 -14.79 -21.78 -6.22
N TYR A 38 -14.23 -21.42 -7.37
CA TYR A 38 -14.21 -20.03 -7.82
C TYR A 38 -15.63 -19.51 -8.12
N ALA A 39 -16.49 -20.35 -8.70
CA ALA A 39 -17.90 -20.02 -8.89
C ALA A 39 -18.62 -19.75 -7.55
N ILE A 40 -18.32 -20.55 -6.51
CA ILE A 40 -18.83 -20.30 -5.15
C ILE A 40 -18.34 -18.96 -4.61
N ILE A 41 -17.04 -18.65 -4.73
CA ILE A 41 -16.52 -17.35 -4.28
C ILE A 41 -17.25 -16.19 -4.98
N LYS A 42 -17.46 -16.27 -6.29
CA LYS A 42 -18.15 -15.20 -7.04
C LYS A 42 -19.54 -14.89 -6.50
N THR A 43 -20.21 -15.82 -5.84
CA THR A 43 -21.56 -15.59 -5.28
C THR A 43 -21.58 -14.55 -4.16
N HIS A 44 -20.42 -14.22 -3.54
CA HIS A 44 -20.39 -13.20 -2.49
C HIS A 44 -20.92 -11.83 -2.95
N THR A 45 -20.77 -11.51 -4.24
CA THR A 45 -21.26 -10.24 -4.80
C THR A 45 -22.79 -10.20 -4.80
N THR A 46 -23.44 -11.28 -5.24
CA THR A 46 -24.91 -11.39 -5.24
C THR A 46 -25.46 -11.47 -3.82
N ILE A 47 -24.84 -12.28 -2.97
CA ILE A 47 -25.23 -12.41 -1.56
C ILE A 47 -25.10 -11.06 -0.85
N GLY A 48 -23.97 -10.37 -1.03
CA GLY A 48 -23.75 -9.04 -0.43
C GLY A 48 -24.76 -8.00 -0.91
N TYR A 49 -25.08 -8.00 -2.20
CA TYR A 49 -26.14 -7.16 -2.76
C TYR A 49 -27.49 -7.44 -2.11
N GLU A 50 -27.91 -8.72 -2.05
CA GLU A 50 -29.16 -9.13 -1.44
C GLU A 50 -29.24 -8.76 0.05
N MET A 51 -28.12 -8.87 0.78
CA MET A 51 -28.03 -8.43 2.18
C MET A 51 -28.30 -6.93 2.30
N CYS A 52 -27.65 -6.12 1.48
CA CYS A 52 -27.87 -4.68 1.46
C CYS A 52 -29.32 -4.32 1.10
N MET A 53 -29.91 -5.03 0.14
CA MET A 53 -31.29 -4.75 -0.29
C MET A 53 -32.36 -5.10 0.77
N LYS A 54 -32.06 -5.99 1.72
CA LYS A 54 -32.97 -6.35 2.82
C LYS A 54 -33.02 -5.32 3.95
N ASP A 55 -31.98 -4.48 4.08
CA ASP A 55 -31.92 -3.43 5.10
C ASP A 55 -32.06 -2.04 4.45
N PRO A 56 -33.13 -1.27 4.74
CA PRO A 56 -33.32 0.08 4.18
C PRO A 56 -32.15 1.03 4.41
N LYS A 57 -31.36 0.83 5.47
CA LYS A 57 -30.18 1.65 5.77
C LYS A 57 -28.99 1.30 4.89
N LEU A 58 -28.90 0.06 4.39
CA LEU A 58 -27.81 -0.43 3.55
C LEU A 58 -28.14 -0.34 2.06
N GLN A 59 -29.44 -0.29 1.69
CA GLN A 59 -29.88 -0.22 0.28
C GLN A 59 -29.12 0.84 -0.54
N PRO A 60 -28.87 2.07 -0.06
CA PRO A 60 -28.15 3.08 -0.82
C PRO A 60 -26.73 2.66 -1.21
N TYR A 61 -26.13 1.74 -0.46
CA TYR A 61 -24.73 1.32 -0.60
C TYR A 61 -24.57 -0.04 -1.30
N ALA A 62 -25.66 -0.63 -1.78
CA ALA A 62 -25.67 -1.91 -2.47
C ALA A 62 -24.77 -1.93 -3.73
N ALA A 63 -24.40 -0.77 -4.25
CA ALA A 63 -23.48 -0.62 -5.36
C ALA A 63 -22.07 -1.24 -5.05
N GLY A 64 -21.61 -1.21 -3.79
CA GLY A 64 -20.34 -1.80 -3.39
C GLY A 64 -20.24 -3.28 -3.74
N PRO A 65 -21.04 -4.15 -3.11
CA PRO A 65 -21.02 -5.59 -3.43
C PRO A 65 -21.44 -5.90 -4.87
N TRP A 66 -22.32 -5.09 -5.48
CA TRP A 66 -22.92 -5.41 -6.78
C TRP A 66 -22.02 -5.17 -7.98
N TYR A 67 -21.05 -4.23 -7.90
CA TYR A 67 -20.29 -3.79 -9.07
C TYR A 67 -18.78 -3.94 -8.96
N HIS A 68 -18.21 -4.18 -7.79
CA HIS A 68 -16.75 -4.13 -7.59
C HIS A 68 -15.96 -5.17 -8.37
N HIS A 69 -16.58 -6.26 -8.82
CA HIS A 69 -15.96 -7.25 -9.70
C HIS A 69 -16.41 -7.18 -11.16
N GLU A 70 -17.29 -6.22 -11.52
CA GLU A 70 -17.60 -5.95 -12.91
C GLU A 70 -16.38 -5.31 -13.62
N ALA A 71 -16.16 -5.61 -14.89
CA ALA A 71 -15.05 -5.11 -15.68
C ALA A 71 -15.54 -4.33 -16.88
N LEU A 72 -14.91 -3.19 -17.22
CA LEU A 72 -15.37 -2.31 -18.30
C LEU A 72 -15.55 -2.99 -19.66
N ASN A 73 -14.78 -4.06 -19.90
CA ASN A 73 -14.82 -4.86 -21.11
C ASN A 73 -15.84 -6.00 -21.11
N GLY A 74 -16.68 -6.10 -20.06
CA GLY A 74 -17.70 -7.14 -19.93
C GLY A 74 -17.22 -8.50 -19.46
N THR A 75 -15.94 -8.64 -19.05
CA THR A 75 -15.37 -9.91 -18.56
C THR A 75 -15.51 -10.10 -17.06
N GLY A 76 -16.15 -9.15 -16.37
CA GLY A 76 -16.39 -9.19 -14.93
C GLY A 76 -17.57 -10.07 -14.53
N TYR A 77 -17.93 -10.01 -13.25
CA TYR A 77 -19.06 -10.72 -12.68
C TYR A 77 -19.75 -9.87 -11.60
N PRO A 78 -21.01 -10.17 -11.19
CA PRO A 78 -21.81 -11.36 -11.51
C PRO A 78 -22.53 -11.29 -12.86
N ARG A 79 -22.67 -10.10 -13.49
CA ARG A 79 -23.54 -9.89 -14.65
C ARG A 79 -22.80 -9.69 -15.97
N GLY A 80 -21.48 -9.50 -15.95
CA GLY A 80 -20.70 -9.21 -17.15
C GLY A 80 -21.05 -7.86 -17.78
N LEU A 81 -21.25 -6.84 -16.96
CA LEU A 81 -21.62 -5.50 -17.39
C LEU A 81 -20.48 -4.81 -18.12
N THR A 82 -20.84 -3.85 -18.98
CA THR A 82 -19.87 -3.03 -19.70
C THR A 82 -19.77 -1.63 -19.09
N LYS A 83 -18.79 -0.84 -19.53
CA LYS A 83 -18.51 0.50 -19.01
C LYS A 83 -19.76 1.38 -18.83
N LYS A 84 -20.71 1.33 -19.77
CA LYS A 84 -21.93 2.16 -19.74
C LYS A 84 -22.88 1.81 -18.60
N ASP A 85 -22.81 0.56 -18.12
CA ASP A 85 -23.74 0.01 -17.13
C ASP A 85 -23.12 -0.07 -15.72
N ILE A 86 -21.80 0.15 -15.61
CA ILE A 86 -21.07 0.13 -14.34
C ILE A 86 -20.96 1.55 -13.80
N PRO A 87 -21.59 1.87 -12.64
CA PRO A 87 -21.51 3.19 -12.04
C PRO A 87 -20.09 3.53 -11.60
N TYR A 88 -19.80 4.83 -11.48
CA TYR A 88 -18.44 5.30 -11.28
C TYR A 88 -17.82 4.81 -9.95
N GLU A 89 -18.62 4.73 -8.89
CA GLU A 89 -18.22 4.14 -7.61
C GLU A 89 -17.80 2.68 -7.74
N GLY A 90 -18.52 1.87 -8.51
CA GLY A 90 -18.14 0.48 -8.79
C GLY A 90 -16.79 0.37 -9.50
N GLN A 91 -16.52 1.28 -10.44
CA GLN A 91 -15.23 1.35 -11.13
C GLN A 91 -14.10 1.76 -10.18
N ILE A 92 -14.35 2.67 -9.24
CA ILE A 92 -13.37 3.10 -8.21
C ILE A 92 -13.04 1.94 -7.29
N ILE A 93 -14.08 1.29 -6.73
CA ILE A 93 -13.91 0.21 -5.77
C ILE A 93 -13.15 -0.96 -6.42
N ARG A 94 -13.48 -1.30 -7.67
CA ARG A 94 -12.75 -2.33 -8.41
C ARG A 94 -11.24 -2.08 -8.48
N VAL A 95 -10.83 -0.87 -8.84
CA VAL A 95 -9.40 -0.54 -8.96
C VAL A 95 -8.71 -0.57 -7.60
N ALA A 96 -9.39 -0.09 -6.55
CA ALA A 96 -8.88 -0.10 -5.19
C ALA A 96 -8.74 -1.53 -4.64
N ASP A 97 -9.77 -2.38 -4.82
CA ASP A 97 -9.77 -3.78 -4.40
C ASP A 97 -8.70 -4.59 -5.12
N GLU A 98 -8.54 -4.42 -6.44
CA GLU A 98 -7.49 -5.10 -7.21
C GLU A 98 -6.09 -4.68 -6.73
N TYR A 99 -5.87 -3.39 -6.43
CA TYR A 99 -4.62 -2.90 -5.86
C TYR A 99 -4.35 -3.55 -4.50
N ASP A 100 -5.32 -3.51 -3.59
CA ASP A 100 -5.18 -4.10 -2.25
C ASP A 100 -4.93 -5.61 -2.32
N ALA A 101 -5.68 -6.34 -3.14
CA ALA A 101 -5.52 -7.77 -3.32
C ALA A 101 -4.13 -8.18 -3.80
N ILE A 102 -3.48 -7.38 -4.67
CA ILE A 102 -2.12 -7.66 -5.15
C ILE A 102 -1.09 -7.28 -4.08
N VAL A 103 -1.26 -6.13 -3.43
CA VAL A 103 -0.35 -5.65 -2.38
C VAL A 103 -0.42 -6.52 -1.13
N SER A 104 -1.62 -6.95 -0.70
CA SER A 104 -1.84 -7.77 0.50
C SER A 104 -1.34 -9.22 0.34
N LYS A 105 -1.28 -9.76 -0.87
CA LYS A 105 -0.68 -11.08 -1.16
C LYS A 105 0.81 -11.17 -0.81
N ARG A 106 1.46 -10.05 -0.49
CA ARG A 106 2.88 -9.98 -0.09
C ARG A 106 3.22 -10.82 1.15
N GLN A 107 2.27 -11.11 2.03
CA GLN A 107 2.53 -11.84 3.27
C GLN A 107 2.81 -13.34 3.05
N TYR A 108 2.49 -13.91 1.87
CA TYR A 108 2.56 -15.36 1.63
C TYR A 108 3.34 -15.81 0.38
N LYS A 109 3.75 -14.92 -0.54
CA LYS A 109 4.56 -15.28 -1.74
C LYS A 109 5.42 -14.10 -2.19
N SER A 110 6.60 -14.41 -2.79
CA SER A 110 7.64 -13.52 -3.32
C SER A 110 7.17 -12.10 -3.71
N HIS A 111 7.84 -11.12 -3.12
CA HIS A 111 7.58 -9.67 -3.19
C HIS A 111 7.32 -9.12 -4.60
N ILE A 112 6.06 -8.86 -4.93
CA ILE A 112 5.73 -7.95 -6.03
C ILE A 112 5.86 -6.52 -5.49
N GLY A 113 6.72 -5.69 -6.07
CA GLY A 113 6.90 -4.29 -5.66
C GLY A 113 5.65 -3.43 -5.94
N ILE A 114 5.52 -2.27 -5.29
CA ILE A 114 4.41 -1.34 -5.56
C ILE A 114 4.40 -0.96 -7.04
N SER A 115 5.57 -0.67 -7.62
CA SER A 115 5.73 -0.36 -9.03
C SER A 115 5.24 -1.47 -9.96
N ASP A 116 5.47 -2.75 -9.62
CA ASP A 116 5.00 -3.88 -10.42
C ASP A 116 3.49 -4.10 -10.26
N THR A 117 2.94 -3.87 -9.07
CA THR A 117 1.48 -3.85 -8.85
C THR A 117 0.81 -2.80 -9.73
N LEU A 118 1.37 -1.59 -9.79
CA LEU A 118 0.84 -0.52 -10.62
C LEU A 118 0.96 -0.84 -12.13
N LYS A 119 2.01 -1.54 -12.57
CA LYS A 119 2.12 -2.04 -13.96
C LYS A 119 0.98 -2.99 -14.31
N ILE A 120 0.66 -3.95 -13.43
CA ILE A 120 -0.45 -4.89 -13.64
C ILE A 120 -1.78 -4.12 -13.79
N LEU A 121 -2.03 -3.11 -12.94
CA LEU A 121 -3.25 -2.30 -13.05
C LEU A 121 -3.31 -1.48 -14.33
N ILE A 122 -2.16 -0.97 -14.79
CA ILE A 122 -2.03 -0.27 -16.08
C ILE A 122 -2.34 -1.24 -17.22
N GLU A 123 -1.74 -2.43 -17.24
CA GLU A 123 -1.99 -3.47 -18.24
C GLU A 123 -3.47 -3.85 -18.28
N ASN A 124 -4.11 -4.01 -17.12
CA ASN A 124 -5.55 -4.27 -17.02
C ASN A 124 -6.43 -3.08 -17.44
N SER A 125 -5.89 -1.89 -17.59
CA SER A 125 -6.61 -0.72 -18.11
C SER A 125 -6.53 -0.58 -19.64
N HIS A 126 -5.66 -1.36 -20.29
CA HIS A 126 -5.54 -1.42 -21.75
C HIS A 126 -6.36 -2.56 -22.33
N PRO A 127 -6.83 -2.44 -23.59
CA PRO A 127 -7.53 -3.53 -24.25
C PRO A 127 -6.60 -4.74 -24.37
N SER A 128 -7.08 -5.92 -23.96
CA SER A 128 -6.44 -7.19 -24.30
C SER A 128 -6.63 -7.44 -25.80
N GLU A 129 -5.68 -8.14 -26.45
CA GLU A 129 -5.78 -8.48 -27.88
C GLU A 129 -7.12 -9.18 -28.20
N PRO A 130 -7.74 -8.88 -29.35
CA PRO A 130 -9.05 -9.41 -29.69
C PRO A 130 -9.01 -10.93 -29.83
N ILE A 131 -9.87 -11.63 -29.08
CA ILE A 131 -10.13 -13.04 -29.29
C ILE A 131 -10.67 -13.24 -30.71
N LYS A 132 -9.92 -13.92 -31.56
CA LYS A 132 -10.32 -14.25 -32.92
C LYS A 132 -11.47 -15.24 -32.89
N SER A 133 -12.73 -14.85 -32.96
CA SER A 133 -13.84 -15.60 -33.59
C SER A 133 -15.20 -14.87 -33.56
N SER A 134 -15.91 -15.06 -34.67
CA SER A 134 -17.35 -15.02 -35.06
C SER A 134 -18.34 -13.95 -34.55
N ALA A 135 -19.41 -13.77 -35.33
CA ALA A 135 -20.41 -12.70 -35.45
C ALA A 135 -21.22 -12.22 -34.21
N VAL A 136 -21.23 -12.93 -33.10
CA VAL A 136 -21.70 -12.46 -31.77
C VAL A 136 -20.85 -11.29 -31.25
N LEU A 137 -19.74 -11.03 -31.90
CA LEU A 137 -18.60 -10.22 -31.49
C LEU A 137 -18.62 -8.77 -31.98
N LYS A 138 -19.66 -8.23 -32.65
CA LYS A 138 -19.65 -6.78 -32.95
C LYS A 138 -19.86 -5.94 -31.70
N GLU A 139 -20.68 -6.39 -30.75
CA GLU A 139 -20.85 -5.73 -29.46
C GLU A 139 -19.68 -6.02 -28.52
N VAL A 140 -19.19 -7.25 -28.50
CA VAL A 140 -17.95 -7.66 -27.82
C VAL A 140 -16.74 -6.97 -28.44
N ALA A 141 -16.68 -6.76 -29.77
CA ALA A 141 -15.57 -6.05 -30.41
C ALA A 141 -15.51 -4.54 -30.05
N ASN A 142 -16.63 -3.90 -29.78
CA ASN A 142 -16.64 -2.53 -29.28
C ASN A 142 -16.18 -2.47 -27.79
N ASN A 143 -16.47 -3.49 -27.01
CA ASN A 143 -16.01 -3.61 -25.62
C ASN A 143 -14.58 -4.13 -25.53
N ALA A 144 -14.10 -4.91 -26.53
CA ALA A 144 -12.69 -5.36 -26.64
C ALA A 144 -11.69 -4.21 -26.84
N LYS A 145 -12.16 -2.98 -27.13
CA LYS A 145 -11.35 -1.76 -27.14
C LYS A 145 -11.14 -1.18 -25.74
N LEU A 146 -11.77 -1.75 -24.71
CA LEU A 146 -11.64 -1.32 -23.32
C LEU A 146 -10.84 -2.35 -22.54
N GLY A 147 -10.00 -1.91 -21.63
CA GLY A 147 -9.44 -2.76 -20.61
C GLY A 147 -10.48 -3.13 -19.54
N LYS A 148 -10.05 -3.87 -18.53
CA LYS A 148 -10.89 -4.21 -17.36
C LYS A 148 -11.13 -3.00 -16.46
N ASN A 149 -10.12 -2.15 -16.30
CA ASN A 149 -10.09 -1.01 -15.39
C ASN A 149 -10.23 0.32 -16.12
N ASN A 150 -10.75 1.33 -15.41
CA ASN A 150 -10.80 2.70 -15.92
C ASN A 150 -9.40 3.34 -15.83
N PRO A 151 -8.75 3.70 -16.97
CA PRO A 151 -7.40 4.25 -16.96
C PRO A 151 -7.32 5.59 -16.22
N ALA A 152 -8.38 6.40 -16.22
CA ALA A 152 -8.40 7.65 -15.46
C ALA A 152 -8.35 7.40 -13.95
N ILE A 153 -9.02 6.36 -13.45
CA ILE A 153 -8.98 5.97 -12.03
C ILE A 153 -7.60 5.39 -11.68
N VAL A 154 -7.04 4.53 -12.53
CA VAL A 154 -5.67 3.99 -12.34
C VAL A 154 -4.65 5.12 -12.27
N LYS A 155 -4.77 6.14 -13.12
CA LYS A 155 -3.91 7.33 -13.08
C LYS A 155 -4.02 8.10 -11.76
N VAL A 156 -5.23 8.24 -11.21
CA VAL A 156 -5.44 8.86 -9.90
C VAL A 156 -4.85 8.01 -8.79
N LEU A 157 -5.03 6.69 -8.81
CA LEU A 157 -4.43 5.77 -7.84
C LEU A 157 -2.90 5.89 -7.81
N ILE A 158 -2.25 5.94 -8.99
CA ILE A 158 -0.80 6.14 -9.05
C ILE A 158 -0.37 7.42 -8.34
N LYS A 159 -1.14 8.51 -8.49
CA LYS A 159 -0.87 9.76 -7.79
C LYS A 159 -1.02 9.61 -6.27
N VAL A 160 -2.09 8.97 -5.81
CA VAL A 160 -2.32 8.71 -4.38
C VAL A 160 -1.18 7.88 -3.80
N VAL A 161 -0.77 6.81 -4.48
CA VAL A 161 0.36 5.96 -4.05
C VAL A 161 1.67 6.75 -3.98
N LEU A 162 1.92 7.63 -4.95
CA LEU A 162 3.10 8.51 -4.90
C LEU A 162 3.05 9.48 -3.71
N ASP A 163 1.89 10.08 -3.45
CA ASP A 163 1.70 10.99 -2.32
C ASP A 163 1.93 10.25 -0.99
N ASP A 164 1.44 9.01 -0.84
CA ASP A 164 1.67 8.16 0.33
C ASP A 164 3.15 7.82 0.52
N ILE A 165 3.86 7.46 -0.56
CA ILE A 165 5.31 7.19 -0.49
C ILE A 165 6.08 8.46 -0.09
N TYR A 166 5.72 9.62 -0.62
CA TYR A 166 6.36 10.88 -0.21
C TYR A 166 6.10 11.23 1.25
N TYR A 167 4.89 10.96 1.75
CA TYR A 167 4.58 11.11 3.17
C TYR A 167 5.43 10.18 4.04
N GLU A 168 5.57 8.90 3.65
CA GLU A 168 6.44 7.94 4.35
C GLU A 168 7.91 8.38 4.36
N ILE A 169 8.42 8.91 3.23
CA ILE A 169 9.76 9.49 3.13
C ILE A 169 9.92 10.66 4.10
N SER A 170 8.95 11.57 4.14
CA SER A 170 9.00 12.74 5.03
C SER A 170 9.07 12.32 6.51
N CYS A 171 8.18 11.40 6.94
CA CYS A 171 8.20 10.89 8.30
C CYS A 171 9.52 10.17 8.65
N ALA A 172 10.07 9.41 7.70
CA ALA A 172 11.35 8.72 7.89
C ALA A 172 12.53 9.72 7.94
N GLN A 173 12.48 10.80 7.17
CA GLN A 173 13.52 11.85 7.15
C GLN A 173 13.59 12.58 8.48
N ASP A 174 12.47 12.96 9.08
CA ASP A 174 12.42 13.62 10.39
C ASP A 174 13.13 12.75 11.46
N TYR A 175 12.93 11.43 11.40
CA TYR A 175 13.59 10.51 12.31
C TYR A 175 15.08 10.33 12.01
N VAL A 176 15.48 10.32 10.74
CA VAL A 176 16.90 10.31 10.33
C VAL A 176 17.62 11.55 10.82
N ASP A 177 17.01 12.72 10.72
CA ASP A 177 17.57 13.98 11.19
C ASP A 177 17.77 13.96 12.72
N TYR A 178 16.77 13.47 13.47
CA TYR A 178 16.90 13.25 14.92
C TYR A 178 18.06 12.30 15.27
N LEU A 179 18.19 11.18 14.56
CA LEU A 179 19.30 10.23 14.78
C LEU A 179 20.66 10.88 14.47
N GLN A 180 20.75 11.67 13.41
CA GLN A 180 21.96 12.37 13.01
C GLN A 180 22.41 13.40 14.05
N GLU A 181 21.47 14.15 14.63
CA GLU A 181 21.76 15.08 15.71
C GLU A 181 22.33 14.37 16.94
N ASN A 182 21.71 13.24 17.35
CA ASN A 182 22.19 12.45 18.46
C ASN A 182 23.57 11.80 18.21
N ILE A 183 23.84 11.35 16.99
CA ILE A 183 25.16 10.86 16.59
C ILE A 183 26.20 11.96 16.74
N LYS A 184 25.97 13.18 16.21
CA LYS A 184 26.89 14.33 16.35
C LYS A 184 27.12 14.73 17.80
N ARG A 185 26.07 14.66 18.64
CA ARG A 185 26.17 14.92 20.07
C ARG A 185 27.09 13.93 20.76
N LEU A 186 26.90 12.63 20.51
CA LEU A 186 27.73 11.56 21.08
C LEU A 186 29.14 11.51 20.50
N GLU A 187 29.37 11.94 19.27
CA GLU A 187 30.72 12.18 18.72
C GLU A 187 31.46 13.25 19.54
N THR A 188 30.74 14.25 20.03
CA THR A 188 31.33 15.26 20.93
C THR A 188 31.70 14.64 22.27
N VAL A 189 30.85 13.78 22.85
CA VAL A 189 31.17 13.00 24.08
C VAL A 189 32.41 12.15 23.83
N GLN A 190 32.48 11.41 22.74
CA GLN A 190 33.66 10.57 22.39
C GLN A 190 34.92 11.40 22.26
N LYS A 191 34.87 12.60 21.70
CA LYS A 191 36.00 13.51 21.61
C LYS A 191 36.53 13.89 23.01
N TYR A 192 35.67 14.20 23.95
CA TYR A 192 36.06 14.53 25.33
C TYR A 192 36.53 13.29 26.08
N TYR A 193 35.91 12.12 25.91
CA TYR A 193 36.33 10.85 26.43
C TYR A 193 37.79 10.55 26.01
N ASN A 194 38.10 10.68 24.71
CA ASN A 194 39.47 10.46 24.19
C ASN A 194 40.51 11.44 24.79
N LYS A 195 40.10 12.67 25.13
CA LYS A 195 40.96 13.62 25.83
C LYS A 195 41.12 13.25 27.30
N MET A 196 40.06 12.77 27.96
CA MET A 196 40.10 12.33 29.34
C MET A 196 41.08 11.18 29.54
N ILE A 197 40.98 10.13 28.72
CA ILE A 197 41.85 8.95 28.87
C ILE A 197 43.33 9.25 28.58
N LYS A 198 43.64 10.28 27.75
CA LYS A 198 44.99 10.75 27.45
C LYS A 198 45.54 11.70 28.50
N SER A 199 44.74 12.15 29.45
CA SER A 199 45.15 13.14 30.46
C SER A 199 46.01 12.47 31.57
N LYS A 200 47.11 13.18 31.95
CA LYS A 200 48.06 12.70 32.96
C LYS A 200 47.65 13.12 34.40
N THR A 201 46.79 14.14 34.55
CA THR A 201 46.42 14.68 35.86
C THR A 201 44.92 14.44 36.12
N GLU A 202 44.56 14.19 37.39
CA GLU A 202 43.20 13.92 37.79
C GLU A 202 42.29 15.14 37.56
N ASP A 203 42.79 16.36 37.79
CA ASP A 203 42.03 17.59 37.52
C ASP A 203 41.60 17.72 36.06
N LYS A 204 42.48 17.35 35.11
CA LYS A 204 42.13 17.36 33.67
C LYS A 204 41.16 16.26 33.33
N LYS A 205 41.20 15.10 33.96
CA LYS A 205 40.25 14.04 33.74
C LYS A 205 38.83 14.47 34.23
N ASN A 206 38.77 15.03 35.46
CA ASN A 206 37.54 15.55 36.02
C ASN A 206 36.97 16.68 35.15
N TYR A 207 37.78 17.59 34.67
CA TYR A 207 37.36 18.63 33.74
C TYR A 207 36.68 18.06 32.49
N TYR A 208 37.26 17.07 31.82
CA TYR A 208 36.65 16.45 30.64
C TYR A 208 35.42 15.60 30.99
N LEU A 209 35.39 14.99 32.15
CA LEU A 209 34.23 14.26 32.63
C LEU A 209 32.98 15.20 32.80
N GLU A 210 33.17 16.38 33.40
CA GLU A 210 32.11 17.36 33.52
C GLU A 210 31.61 17.86 32.17
N TYR A 211 32.52 18.08 31.21
CA TYR A 211 32.12 18.42 29.85
C TYR A 211 31.32 17.30 29.15
N MET A 212 31.66 16.04 29.35
CA MET A 212 30.88 14.92 28.82
C MET A 212 29.46 14.91 29.38
N LYS A 213 29.29 15.17 30.67
CA LYS A 213 27.98 15.18 31.34
C LYS A 213 27.01 16.21 30.74
N ILE A 214 27.52 17.33 30.20
CA ILE A 214 26.71 18.35 29.53
C ILE A 214 26.01 17.80 28.27
N TYR A 215 26.63 16.84 27.59
CA TYR A 215 26.14 16.26 26.34
C TYR A 215 25.44 14.92 26.55
N LEU A 216 25.52 14.27 27.70
CA LEU A 216 24.83 13.04 28.00
C LEU A 216 23.37 13.32 28.40
N GLN A 217 22.44 12.50 27.93
CA GLN A 217 21.02 12.57 28.27
C GLN A 217 20.68 11.61 29.44
N ASP A 218 19.47 11.68 29.98
CA ASP A 218 19.07 11.04 31.25
C ASP A 218 19.42 9.56 31.42
N ASN A 219 19.44 8.79 30.34
CA ASN A 219 19.77 7.35 30.36
C ASN A 219 21.19 7.03 29.85
N GLU A 220 21.99 8.06 29.63
CA GLU A 220 23.33 7.93 29.06
C GLU A 220 24.39 8.19 30.12
N THR A 221 25.42 7.38 30.12
CA THR A 221 26.54 7.46 31.06
C THR A 221 27.86 7.33 30.30
N VAL A 222 28.95 7.71 30.95
CA VAL A 222 30.31 7.47 30.44
C VAL A 222 30.58 5.99 30.17
N GLY A 223 29.89 5.09 30.89
CA GLY A 223 30.06 3.65 30.74
C GLY A 223 29.26 3.04 29.57
N ASN A 224 28.15 3.67 29.15
CA ASN A 224 27.28 3.09 28.13
C ASN A 224 27.18 3.91 26.82
N PHE A 225 27.74 5.12 26.77
CA PHE A 225 27.54 6.00 25.60
C PHE A 225 28.04 5.40 24.28
N PHE A 226 29.04 4.54 24.29
CA PHE A 226 29.48 3.84 23.07
C PHE A 226 28.40 2.91 22.52
N THR A 227 27.75 2.14 23.40
CA THR A 227 26.66 1.26 23.00
C THR A 227 25.47 2.08 22.45
N VAL A 228 25.14 3.19 23.09
CA VAL A 228 24.09 4.10 22.64
C VAL A 228 24.44 4.73 21.28
N TYR A 229 25.68 5.15 21.10
CA TYR A 229 26.20 5.67 19.83
C TYR A 229 26.08 4.66 18.69
N ASP A 230 26.50 3.41 18.93
CA ASP A 230 26.41 2.35 17.92
C ASP A 230 24.95 2.00 17.58
N ASN A 231 24.06 2.04 18.56
CA ASN A 231 22.61 1.86 18.35
C ASN A 231 22.03 2.97 17.46
N TYR A 232 22.38 4.25 17.72
CA TYR A 232 21.95 5.35 16.87
C TYR A 232 22.51 5.23 15.45
N LYS A 233 23.76 4.86 15.27
CA LYS A 233 24.37 4.64 13.94
C LYS A 233 23.69 3.51 13.18
N SER A 234 23.45 2.38 13.83
CA SER A 234 22.74 1.25 13.21
C SER A 234 21.32 1.62 12.79
N ALA A 235 20.59 2.32 13.66
CA ALA A 235 19.25 2.80 13.36
C ALA A 235 19.27 3.81 12.19
N TYR A 236 20.24 4.71 12.14
CA TYR A 236 20.41 5.68 11.05
C TYR A 236 20.64 5.00 9.71
N GLU A 237 21.56 4.05 9.61
CA GLU A 237 21.84 3.34 8.35
C GLU A 237 20.63 2.56 7.84
N ILE A 238 19.91 1.88 8.73
CA ILE A 238 18.67 1.14 8.38
C ILE A 238 17.62 2.09 7.79
N ARG A 239 17.40 3.25 8.43
CA ARG A 239 16.38 4.22 7.99
C ARG A 239 16.77 4.93 6.70
N LYS A 240 18.05 5.30 6.57
CA LYS A 240 18.58 5.91 5.36
C LYS A 240 18.45 4.98 4.15
N ASN A 241 18.81 3.71 4.29
CA ASN A 241 18.65 2.71 3.24
C ASN A 241 17.18 2.53 2.84
N LYS A 242 16.25 2.60 3.81
CA LYS A 242 14.81 2.55 3.52
C LYS A 242 14.38 3.76 2.68
N ILE A 243 14.80 4.96 3.03
CA ILE A 243 14.51 6.19 2.28
C ILE A 243 15.05 6.09 0.84
N ASP A 244 16.29 5.64 0.66
CA ASP A 244 16.88 5.45 -0.67
C ASP A 244 16.09 4.45 -1.51
N THR A 245 15.60 3.37 -0.90
CA THR A 245 14.74 2.38 -1.55
C THR A 245 13.42 3.01 -2.00
N LEU A 246 12.76 3.80 -1.15
CA LEU A 246 11.52 4.50 -1.48
C LEU A 246 11.71 5.52 -2.62
N TYR A 247 12.81 6.29 -2.61
CA TYR A 247 13.12 7.20 -3.71
C TYR A 247 13.36 6.47 -5.04
N ASN A 248 13.98 5.30 -5.00
CA ASN A 248 14.14 4.49 -6.22
C ASN A 248 12.80 3.97 -6.73
N GLU A 249 11.90 3.56 -5.85
CA GLU A 249 10.53 3.15 -6.22
C GLU A 249 9.75 4.31 -6.86
N VAL A 250 9.81 5.51 -6.26
CA VAL A 250 9.23 6.74 -6.84
C VAL A 250 9.75 7.00 -8.26
N LYS A 251 11.07 6.85 -8.50
CA LYS A 251 11.65 7.02 -9.84
C LYS A 251 11.09 6.04 -10.86
N VAL A 252 10.83 4.80 -10.45
CA VAL A 252 10.23 3.78 -11.32
C VAL A 252 8.78 4.11 -11.61
N ILE A 253 7.98 4.42 -10.56
CA ILE A 253 6.55 4.74 -10.70
C ILE A 253 6.33 5.97 -11.59
N LYS A 254 7.14 7.03 -11.45
CA LYS A 254 7.05 8.25 -12.30
C LYS A 254 7.28 8.00 -13.79
N LYS A 255 7.89 6.89 -14.17
CA LYS A 255 8.09 6.51 -15.58
C LYS A 255 6.92 5.70 -16.16
N LEU A 256 5.98 5.27 -15.32
CA LEU A 256 4.80 4.53 -15.76
C LEU A 256 3.89 5.45 -16.59
N LYS A 257 3.39 4.91 -17.72
CA LYS A 257 2.45 5.60 -18.61
C LYS A 257 1.13 4.84 -18.58
N VAL A 258 0.04 5.56 -18.31
CA VAL A 258 -1.33 5.05 -18.31
C VAL A 258 -2.02 5.43 -19.60
#